data_e4682e4fe73d4df8e7fcc470ddac61ff
#
_entry.id   e4682e4fe73d4df8e7fcc470ddac61ff
#
_cell.length_a   1.000
_cell.length_b   1.000
_cell.length_c   1.000
_cell.angle_alpha   90.00
_cell.angle_beta   90.00
_cell.angle_gamma   90.00
#
_symmetry.space_group_name_H-M   'P 1'
#
loop_
_entity.id
_entity.type
_entity.pdbx_description
1 polymer ?
#
loop_
_entity_poly.entity_id
_entity_poly.type
_entity_poly.pdbx_seq_one_letter_code
_entity_poly.pdbx_strand_id
1 'polypeptide(L)'
;MNITERFLNYTKFDTQSAEDSQTVPSTSKQLLFAEYLKKELEHEGLDDVELDEKGYLYATLKANTKGDIPTIGFISHYDTSPDCSGADIKPQIVKNYNGADILLSEGITMSPKKFPELLQHLGEDLIVTDGTTLLGADDKAGIAEIVEAMV
;
A
#
# COMPACT_ATOMS: atom_id res chain seq x y z
N MET A 1 0.41 7.06 -14.10
CA MET A 1 1.08 5.91 -13.41
C MET A 1 0.02 4.82 -13.31
N ASN A 2 0.32 3.55 -13.57
CA ASN A 2 -0.67 2.48 -13.35
C ASN A 2 -0.64 1.99 -11.89
N ILE A 3 -1.66 1.22 -11.48
CA ILE A 3 -1.82 0.76 -10.10
C ILE A 3 -0.59 -0.03 -9.58
N THR A 4 0.02 -0.88 -10.40
CA THR A 4 1.22 -1.64 -10.02
C THR A 4 2.42 -0.73 -9.76
N GLU A 5 2.67 0.23 -10.65
CA GLU A 5 3.74 1.21 -10.48
C GLU A 5 3.51 2.09 -9.26
N ARG A 6 2.25 2.49 -9.02
CA ARG A 6 1.81 3.26 -7.87
C ARG A 6 2.11 2.50 -6.58
N PHE A 7 1.64 1.26 -6.46
CA PHE A 7 1.91 0.41 -5.31
C PHE A 7 3.41 0.20 -5.07
N LEU A 8 4.19 -0.15 -6.12
CA LEU A 8 5.64 -0.32 -6.00
C LEU A 8 6.37 0.96 -5.56
N ASN A 9 5.86 2.14 -5.92
CA ASN A 9 6.38 3.39 -5.39
C ASN A 9 6.07 3.59 -3.91
N TYR A 10 4.88 3.20 -3.47
CA TYR A 10 4.48 3.31 -2.07
C TYR A 10 5.29 2.39 -1.16
N THR A 11 5.68 1.20 -1.64
CA THR A 11 6.53 0.28 -0.86
C THR A 11 7.93 0.84 -0.57
N LYS A 12 8.40 1.86 -1.29
CA LYS A 12 9.71 2.49 -1.03
C LYS A 12 9.76 3.30 0.26
N PHE A 13 8.60 3.64 0.82
CA PHE A 13 8.51 4.39 2.07
C PHE A 13 8.46 3.43 3.25
N ASP A 14 9.37 3.58 4.18
CA ASP A 14 9.25 2.94 5.48
C ASP A 14 8.19 3.69 6.31
N THR A 15 7.12 3.02 6.64
CA THR A 15 6.00 3.56 7.41
C THR A 15 5.72 2.75 8.66
N GLN A 16 6.71 1.99 9.12
CA GLN A 16 6.58 1.13 10.29
C GLN A 16 6.13 1.91 11.52
N SER A 17 5.12 1.38 12.20
CA SER A 17 4.60 1.90 13.46
C SER A 17 5.53 1.56 14.65
N ALA A 18 5.24 2.14 15.81
CA ALA A 18 5.93 1.87 17.06
C ALA A 18 4.90 1.70 18.20
N GLU A 19 4.88 0.52 18.83
CA GLU A 19 3.89 0.17 19.87
C GLU A 19 4.01 1.04 21.12
N ASP A 20 5.24 1.34 21.54
CA ASP A 20 5.51 2.11 22.77
C ASP A 20 5.45 3.63 22.57
N SER A 21 5.05 4.09 21.37
CA SER A 21 4.99 5.52 21.07
C SER A 21 3.84 6.21 21.81
N GLN A 22 4.11 7.42 22.27
CA GLN A 22 3.11 8.30 22.87
C GLN A 22 2.64 9.40 21.90
N THR A 23 3.05 9.33 20.65
CA THR A 23 2.71 10.32 19.59
C THR A 23 1.76 9.74 18.55
N VAL A 24 1.07 10.63 17.85
CA VAL A 24 0.26 10.30 16.66
C VAL A 24 0.72 11.20 15.51
N PRO A 25 1.22 10.63 14.43
CA PRO A 25 1.47 9.21 14.21
C PRO A 25 2.55 8.64 15.14
N SER A 26 2.59 7.32 15.28
CA SER A 26 3.54 6.64 16.19
C SER A 26 4.99 6.78 15.76
N THR A 27 5.26 7.06 14.49
CA THR A 27 6.60 7.38 13.97
C THR A 27 6.53 8.53 12.96
N SER A 28 7.51 9.42 13.00
CA SER A 28 7.59 10.56 12.07
C SER A 28 7.80 10.15 10.60
N LYS A 29 8.36 8.97 10.35
CA LYS A 29 8.56 8.44 8.99
C LYS A 29 7.25 8.20 8.24
N GLN A 30 6.15 7.98 8.95
CA GLN A 30 4.82 7.87 8.37
C GLN A 30 4.38 9.19 7.70
N LEU A 31 4.76 10.33 8.26
CA LEU A 31 4.46 11.64 7.67
C LEU A 31 5.16 11.89 6.32
N LEU A 32 6.32 11.27 6.10
CA LEU A 32 7.02 11.39 4.81
C LEU A 32 6.19 10.77 3.68
N PHE A 33 5.55 9.67 3.95
CA PHE A 33 4.64 9.04 2.98
C PHE A 33 3.34 9.82 2.82
N ALA A 34 2.78 10.32 3.92
CA ALA A 34 1.58 11.16 3.88
C ALA A 34 1.79 12.43 3.04
N GLU A 35 2.94 13.09 3.17
CA GLU A 35 3.32 14.24 2.36
C GLU A 35 3.53 13.90 0.87
N TYR A 36 4.07 12.72 0.59
CA TYR A 36 4.16 12.22 -0.78
C TYR A 36 2.78 12.01 -1.39
N LEU A 37 1.88 11.31 -0.68
CA LEU A 37 0.50 11.06 -1.11
C LEU A 37 -0.28 12.36 -1.31
N LYS A 38 -0.13 13.33 -0.40
CA LYS A 38 -0.76 14.64 -0.54
C LYS A 38 -0.42 15.27 -1.88
N LYS A 39 0.88 15.33 -2.21
CA LYS A 39 1.35 15.90 -3.48
C LYS A 39 0.84 15.13 -4.70
N GLU A 40 0.74 13.81 -4.58
CA GLU A 40 0.21 12.97 -5.65
C GLU A 40 -1.28 13.27 -5.88
N LEU A 41 -2.10 13.32 -4.82
CA LEU A 41 -3.52 13.61 -4.90
C LEU A 41 -3.79 15.02 -5.45
N GLU A 42 -3.00 16.01 -5.03
CA GLU A 42 -3.03 17.37 -5.59
C GLU A 42 -2.67 17.38 -7.09
N HIS A 43 -1.66 16.60 -7.49
CA HIS A 43 -1.23 16.50 -8.89
C HIS A 43 -2.27 15.80 -9.77
N GLU A 44 -2.96 14.79 -9.24
CA GLU A 44 -4.05 14.08 -9.91
C GLU A 44 -5.33 14.95 -9.99
N GLY A 45 -5.35 16.12 -9.34
CA GLY A 45 -6.43 17.09 -9.45
C GLY A 45 -7.62 16.83 -8.54
N LEU A 46 -7.40 16.12 -7.43
CA LEU A 46 -8.44 15.95 -6.41
C LEU A 46 -8.67 17.24 -5.63
N ASP A 47 -9.88 17.42 -5.16
CA ASP A 47 -10.31 18.58 -4.39
C ASP A 47 -10.08 18.35 -2.88
N ASP A 48 -10.01 19.45 -2.13
CA ASP A 48 -9.98 19.47 -0.67
C ASP A 48 -8.91 18.53 -0.06
N VAL A 49 -7.72 18.51 -0.68
CA VAL A 49 -6.61 17.67 -0.21
C VAL A 49 -6.01 18.26 1.06
N GLU A 50 -6.25 17.62 2.19
CA GLU A 50 -5.84 18.09 3.50
C GLU A 50 -5.07 17.00 4.26
N LEU A 51 -3.90 17.34 4.76
CA LEU A 51 -3.12 16.52 5.69
C LEU A 51 -3.08 17.23 7.03
N ASP A 52 -3.62 16.59 8.06
CA ASP A 52 -3.63 17.15 9.40
C ASP A 52 -2.34 16.86 10.18
N GLU A 53 -2.21 17.47 11.36
CA GLU A 53 -1.05 17.33 12.26
C GLU A 53 -0.85 15.90 12.81
N LYS A 54 -1.89 15.07 12.75
CA LYS A 54 -1.87 13.66 13.20
C LYS A 54 -1.58 12.69 12.07
N GLY A 55 -1.44 13.21 10.84
CA GLY A 55 -1.16 12.39 9.67
C GLY A 55 -2.41 11.86 8.97
N TYR A 56 -3.63 12.29 9.32
CA TYR A 56 -4.81 11.94 8.53
C TYR A 56 -4.82 12.76 7.24
N LEU A 57 -4.87 12.04 6.12
CA LEU A 57 -4.93 12.63 4.79
C LEU A 57 -6.33 12.44 4.20
N TYR A 58 -6.94 13.53 3.81
CA TYR A 58 -8.25 13.57 3.18
C TYR A 58 -8.13 14.11 1.76
N ALA A 59 -9.00 13.62 0.88
CA ALA A 59 -9.19 14.18 -0.46
C ALA A 59 -10.62 13.92 -0.93
N THR A 60 -11.10 14.77 -1.84
CA THR A 60 -12.45 14.67 -2.38
C THR A 60 -12.41 14.55 -3.90
N LEU A 61 -13.11 13.57 -4.43
CA LEU A 61 -13.52 13.55 -5.84
C LEU A 61 -14.96 14.06 -5.91
N LYS A 62 -15.16 15.24 -6.46
CA LYS A 62 -16.50 15.82 -6.57
C LYS A 62 -17.38 15.04 -7.54
N ALA A 63 -18.68 15.00 -7.24
CA ALA A 63 -19.65 14.38 -8.11
C ALA A 63 -19.63 15.00 -9.50
N ASN A 64 -19.66 14.15 -10.53
CA ASN A 64 -19.73 14.55 -11.94
C ASN A 64 -21.17 14.48 -12.51
N THR A 65 -22.15 14.27 -11.65
CA THR A 65 -23.58 14.19 -11.99
C THR A 65 -24.40 15.15 -11.13
N LYS A 66 -25.62 15.50 -11.63
CA LYS A 66 -26.59 16.30 -10.89
C LYS A 66 -27.60 15.37 -10.23
N GLY A 67 -27.87 15.57 -8.96
CA GLY A 67 -28.84 14.80 -8.19
C GLY A 67 -28.47 14.71 -6.73
N ASP A 68 -29.38 14.22 -5.94
CA ASP A 68 -29.16 13.90 -4.53
C ASP A 68 -28.59 12.48 -4.45
N ILE A 69 -27.25 12.38 -4.49
CA ILE A 69 -26.52 11.11 -4.40
C ILE A 69 -25.73 11.06 -3.10
N PRO A 70 -25.66 9.90 -2.46
CA PRO A 70 -24.89 9.77 -1.22
C PRO A 70 -23.39 9.94 -1.49
N THR A 71 -22.68 10.55 -0.54
CA THR A 71 -21.23 10.53 -0.50
C THR A 71 -20.75 9.15 -0.07
N ILE A 72 -19.79 8.61 -0.79
CA ILE A 72 -19.13 7.33 -0.46
C ILE A 72 -17.72 7.66 0.04
N GLY A 73 -17.35 7.13 1.21
CA GLY A 73 -16.00 7.25 1.76
C GLY A 73 -15.25 5.93 1.63
N PHE A 74 -14.00 6.02 1.17
CA PHE A 74 -13.03 4.93 1.20
C PHE A 74 -11.97 5.25 2.24
N ILE A 75 -11.51 4.24 2.95
CA ILE A 75 -10.53 4.39 4.03
C ILE A 75 -9.47 3.31 3.86
N SER A 76 -8.22 3.69 4.01
CA SER A 76 -7.06 2.82 3.99
C SER A 76 -6.00 3.38 4.92
N HIS A 77 -5.11 2.55 5.49
CA HIS A 77 -4.03 3.01 6.35
C HIS A 77 -2.67 2.86 5.68
N TYR A 78 -1.71 3.66 6.07
CA TYR A 78 -0.36 3.63 5.49
C TYR A 78 0.73 3.16 6.45
N ASP A 79 0.43 3.04 7.73
CA ASP A 79 1.38 2.43 8.67
C ASP A 79 1.50 0.93 8.42
N THR A 80 2.65 0.38 8.77
CA THR A 80 2.91 -1.06 8.70
C THR A 80 3.27 -1.60 10.07
N SER A 81 3.04 -2.92 10.28
CA SER A 81 3.33 -3.61 11.54
C SER A 81 4.79 -3.44 11.98
N PRO A 82 5.04 -3.30 13.29
CA PRO A 82 6.38 -3.30 13.86
C PRO A 82 7.02 -4.70 13.93
N ASP A 83 6.28 -5.79 13.64
CA ASP A 83 6.76 -7.17 13.79
C ASP A 83 7.91 -7.54 12.88
N CYS A 84 8.01 -6.87 11.73
CA CYS A 84 9.08 -7.08 10.77
C CYS A 84 9.46 -5.76 10.09
N SER A 85 10.68 -5.64 9.60
CA SER A 85 11.16 -4.42 8.94
C SER A 85 10.28 -4.02 7.76
N GLY A 86 9.94 -2.75 7.67
CA GLY A 86 9.31 -2.10 6.52
C GLY A 86 10.29 -1.21 5.74
N ALA A 87 11.60 -1.32 6.01
CA ALA A 87 12.64 -0.55 5.34
C ALA A 87 13.34 -1.37 4.26
N ASP A 88 13.82 -0.69 3.22
CA ASP A 88 14.61 -1.27 2.12
C ASP A 88 13.91 -2.47 1.43
N ILE A 89 12.61 -2.37 1.30
CA ILE A 89 11.78 -3.41 0.68
C ILE A 89 12.25 -3.66 -0.76
N LYS A 90 12.42 -4.94 -1.11
CA LYS A 90 12.82 -5.40 -2.44
C LYS A 90 11.67 -6.14 -3.11
N PRO A 91 10.71 -5.43 -3.70
CA PRO A 91 9.58 -6.07 -4.35
C PRO A 91 10.02 -6.83 -5.61
N GLN A 92 9.40 -7.98 -5.82
CA GLN A 92 9.60 -8.84 -6.99
C GLN A 92 8.25 -9.14 -7.62
N ILE A 93 8.20 -9.24 -8.94
CA ILE A 93 6.99 -9.60 -9.67
C ILE A 93 7.15 -11.02 -10.22
N VAL A 94 6.33 -11.93 -9.71
CA VAL A 94 6.19 -13.30 -10.22
C VAL A 94 5.10 -13.30 -11.27
N LYS A 95 5.48 -13.42 -12.54
CA LYS A 95 4.55 -13.39 -13.66
C LYS A 95 3.85 -14.72 -13.84
N ASN A 96 2.54 -14.68 -14.13
CA ASN A 96 1.73 -15.83 -14.51
C ASN A 96 1.96 -17.03 -13.57
N TYR A 97 1.71 -16.84 -12.28
CA TYR A 97 2.00 -17.82 -11.23
C TYR A 97 1.42 -19.20 -11.58
N ASN A 98 2.26 -20.21 -11.51
CA ASN A 98 1.94 -21.57 -11.97
C ASN A 98 1.67 -22.59 -10.85
N GLY A 99 1.60 -22.14 -9.59
CA GLY A 99 1.38 -23.01 -8.42
C GLY A 99 2.65 -23.66 -7.85
N ALA A 100 3.83 -23.34 -8.38
CA ALA A 100 5.09 -23.83 -7.84
C ALA A 100 5.56 -23.02 -6.62
N ASP A 101 6.55 -23.54 -5.92
CA ASP A 101 7.25 -22.82 -4.88
C ASP A 101 7.90 -21.55 -5.45
N ILE A 102 7.75 -20.41 -4.75
CA ILE A 102 8.37 -19.14 -5.12
C ILE A 102 9.64 -18.96 -4.29
N LEU A 103 10.80 -18.94 -4.96
CA LEU A 103 12.06 -18.60 -4.31
C LEU A 103 12.13 -17.08 -4.13
N LEU A 104 12.07 -16.60 -2.89
CA LEU A 104 12.11 -15.18 -2.55
C LEU A 104 13.57 -14.67 -2.49
N SER A 105 14.42 -15.42 -1.78
CA SER A 105 15.86 -15.20 -1.71
C SER A 105 16.58 -16.49 -1.32
N GLU A 106 17.90 -16.47 -1.21
CA GLU A 106 18.67 -17.66 -0.81
C GLU A 106 18.15 -18.21 0.53
N GLY A 107 17.67 -19.46 0.51
CA GLY A 107 17.12 -20.16 1.66
C GLY A 107 15.71 -19.76 2.09
N ILE A 108 15.07 -18.78 1.44
CA ILE A 108 13.71 -18.34 1.76
C ILE A 108 12.77 -18.67 0.61
N THR A 109 11.81 -19.56 0.85
CA THR A 109 10.85 -20.01 -0.14
C THR A 109 9.41 -19.87 0.38
N MET A 110 8.54 -19.29 -0.42
CA MET A 110 7.10 -19.29 -0.22
C MET A 110 6.48 -20.46 -0.97
N SER A 111 5.89 -21.40 -0.24
CA SER A 111 5.38 -22.65 -0.83
C SER A 111 3.87 -22.76 -0.64
N PRO A 112 3.10 -23.17 -1.66
CA PRO A 112 1.67 -23.44 -1.52
C PRO A 112 1.35 -24.60 -0.58
N LYS A 113 2.35 -25.42 -0.22
CA LYS A 113 2.18 -26.42 0.84
C LYS A 113 2.03 -25.78 2.23
N LYS A 114 2.67 -24.63 2.44
CA LYS A 114 2.58 -23.84 3.68
C LYS A 114 1.51 -22.76 3.60
N PHE A 115 1.29 -22.22 2.42
CA PHE A 115 0.35 -21.13 2.12
C PHE A 115 -0.57 -21.56 0.97
N PRO A 116 -1.57 -22.42 1.24
CA PRO A 116 -2.42 -22.99 0.19
C PRO A 116 -3.27 -21.96 -0.56
N GLU A 117 -3.47 -20.77 0.02
CA GLU A 117 -4.16 -19.64 -0.61
C GLU A 117 -3.51 -19.21 -1.93
N LEU A 118 -2.20 -19.40 -2.07
CA LEU A 118 -1.47 -19.12 -3.31
C LEU A 118 -2.07 -19.84 -4.52
N LEU A 119 -2.65 -21.01 -4.33
CA LEU A 119 -3.26 -21.77 -5.43
C LEU A 119 -4.54 -21.14 -5.98
N GLN A 120 -5.11 -20.16 -5.29
CA GLN A 120 -6.26 -19.39 -5.78
C GLN A 120 -5.85 -18.35 -6.83
N HIS A 121 -4.54 -18.07 -6.94
CA HIS A 121 -3.96 -17.05 -7.81
C HIS A 121 -3.20 -17.63 -9.01
N LEU A 122 -3.59 -18.83 -9.44
CA LEU A 122 -2.98 -19.45 -10.63
C LEU A 122 -3.25 -18.62 -11.88
N GLY A 123 -2.19 -18.32 -12.62
CA GLY A 123 -2.26 -17.50 -13.83
C GLY A 123 -2.21 -16.00 -13.57
N GLU A 124 -2.22 -15.56 -12.32
CA GLU A 124 -2.09 -14.15 -11.95
C GLU A 124 -0.62 -13.74 -11.77
N ASP A 125 -0.38 -12.43 -11.85
CA ASP A 125 0.90 -11.84 -11.47
C ASP A 125 0.89 -11.57 -9.97
N LEU A 126 1.93 -11.99 -9.27
CA LEU A 126 2.07 -11.77 -7.83
C LEU A 126 3.19 -10.78 -7.54
N ILE A 127 2.98 -9.90 -6.56
CA ILE A 127 4.03 -9.04 -6.02
C ILE A 127 4.44 -9.61 -4.66
N VAL A 128 5.72 -9.91 -4.52
CA VAL A 128 6.32 -10.48 -3.30
C VAL A 128 7.56 -9.69 -2.91
N THR A 129 8.11 -9.91 -1.70
CA THR A 129 9.42 -9.39 -1.31
C THR A 129 10.51 -10.46 -1.45
N ASP A 130 11.74 -10.12 -1.05
CA ASP A 130 12.81 -11.09 -0.88
C ASP A 130 12.66 -11.96 0.39
N GLY A 131 11.60 -11.78 1.16
CA GLY A 131 11.30 -12.51 2.40
C GLY A 131 12.05 -12.00 3.63
N THR A 132 12.85 -10.93 3.52
CA THR A 132 13.58 -10.34 4.66
C THR A 132 12.83 -9.17 5.29
N THR A 133 11.81 -8.65 4.62
CA THR A 133 10.97 -7.52 5.07
C THR A 133 9.48 -7.82 4.86
N LEU A 134 8.61 -6.99 5.44
CA LEU A 134 7.24 -6.88 4.98
C LEU A 134 7.22 -6.34 3.53
N LEU A 135 6.17 -6.66 2.77
CA LEU A 135 5.87 -5.97 1.51
C LEU A 135 5.16 -4.63 1.78
N GLY A 136 4.39 -4.55 2.84
CA GLY A 136 3.57 -3.39 3.17
C GLY A 136 2.31 -3.28 2.31
N ALA A 137 1.84 -4.40 1.75
CA ALA A 137 0.60 -4.43 0.98
C ALA A 137 -0.62 -4.10 1.84
N ASP A 138 -0.59 -4.46 3.10
CA ASP A 138 -1.54 -4.06 4.11
C ASP A 138 -1.04 -2.75 4.80
N ASP A 139 -1.57 -1.53 4.46
CA ASP A 139 -2.64 -1.42 3.47
C ASP A 139 -2.30 -0.43 2.35
N LYS A 140 -1.04 -0.37 1.93
CA LYS A 140 -0.60 0.46 0.80
C LYS A 140 -1.20 0.00 -0.54
N ALA A 141 -1.60 -1.27 -0.66
CA ALA A 141 -2.32 -1.75 -1.83
C ALA A 141 -3.71 -1.11 -1.89
N GLY A 142 -4.45 -1.08 -0.78
CA GLY A 142 -5.74 -0.40 -0.70
C GLY A 142 -5.63 1.10 -1.01
N ILE A 143 -4.56 1.76 -0.56
CA ILE A 143 -4.31 3.16 -0.95
C ILE A 143 -4.14 3.27 -2.48
N ALA A 144 -3.34 2.39 -3.09
CA ALA A 144 -3.12 2.42 -4.54
C ALA A 144 -4.42 2.17 -5.31
N GLU A 145 -5.27 1.25 -4.84
CA GLU A 145 -6.58 0.96 -5.43
C GLU A 145 -7.52 2.16 -5.33
N ILE A 146 -7.59 2.81 -4.16
CA ILE A 146 -8.42 4.00 -3.95
C ILE A 146 -7.98 5.13 -4.88
N VAL A 147 -6.68 5.43 -4.92
CA VAL A 147 -6.17 6.50 -5.77
C VAL A 147 -6.40 6.19 -7.24
N GLU A 148 -6.15 4.95 -7.70
CA GLU A 148 -6.39 4.55 -9.09
C GLU A 148 -7.89 4.65 -9.48
N ALA A 149 -8.80 4.39 -8.54
CA ALA A 149 -10.23 4.52 -8.79
C ALA A 149 -10.72 5.97 -8.86
N MET A 150 -9.95 6.92 -8.34
CA MET A 150 -10.30 8.34 -8.28
C MET A 150 -9.72 9.18 -9.44
N VAL A 151 -8.81 8.62 -10.27
CA VAL A 151 -8.04 9.36 -11.30
C VAL A 151 -8.29 8.86 -12.74
#